data_17f801aeb45a846fbee5068404553d5d
#
_entry.id   17f801aeb45a846fbee5068404553d5d
#
_cell.length_a   1.000
_cell.length_b   1.000
_cell.length_c   1.000
_cell.angle_alpha   90.00
_cell.angle_beta   90.00
_cell.angle_gamma   90.00
#
_symmetry.space_group_name_H-M   'P 1'
#
loop_
_entity.id
_entity.type
_entity.pdbx_description
1 polymer ?
#
loop_
_entity_poly.entity_id
_entity_poly.type
_entity_poly.pdbx_seq_one_letter_code
_entity_poly.pdbx_strand_id
1 'polypeptide(L)'
;MKKFLFNFILPYILYVVIFFWCWSIRKSPKKNEAEDYVQSRSGNYILTLWHGRIFYLFYHLRRRSDFHLLISPSVDGDLLAKLARLMGYSVIRGSTFKKAISSTRSLIKILKRGERIIIIADGSRGPRLKVQSGCIQIAGITNSPLIPMTYGTTRKIELGTWDRFVLPLPFSRCTIKYGNLISVPHQPNEKIIEEKQKELEESLNLLTKVCE
;
A
#
# COMPACT_ATOMS: atom_id res chain seq x y z
N MET A 1 -13.24 27.81 -13.12
CA MET A 1 -12.42 27.10 -14.13
C MET A 1 -11.30 26.26 -13.50
N LYS A 2 -10.36 26.80 -12.71
CA LYS A 2 -9.26 26.01 -12.09
C LYS A 2 -9.70 24.82 -11.23
N LYS A 3 -10.76 24.95 -10.38
CA LYS A 3 -11.29 23.83 -9.57
C LYS A 3 -11.94 22.72 -10.41
N PHE A 4 -12.57 23.08 -11.53
CA PHE A 4 -13.15 22.12 -12.46
C PHE A 4 -12.05 21.29 -13.15
N LEU A 5 -11.03 21.97 -13.68
CA LEU A 5 -9.87 21.32 -14.30
C LEU A 5 -9.18 20.33 -13.34
N PHE A 6 -8.91 20.79 -12.11
CA PHE A 6 -8.26 19.97 -11.08
C PHE A 6 -9.09 18.75 -10.68
N ASN A 7 -10.39 18.94 -10.47
CA ASN A 7 -11.24 17.86 -9.97
C ASN A 7 -11.77 16.91 -11.05
N PHE A 8 -11.94 17.36 -12.28
CA PHE A 8 -12.60 16.57 -13.32
C PHE A 8 -11.67 16.11 -14.44
N ILE A 9 -10.64 16.84 -14.80
CA ILE A 9 -9.78 16.52 -15.94
C ILE A 9 -8.45 15.89 -15.46
N LEU A 10 -7.81 16.50 -14.48
CA LEU A 10 -6.49 16.07 -13.99
C LEU A 10 -6.43 14.59 -13.58
N PRO A 11 -7.42 14.00 -12.88
CA PRO A 11 -7.38 12.59 -12.53
C PRO A 11 -7.29 11.66 -13.75
N TYR A 12 -7.96 11.99 -14.83
CA TYR A 12 -7.94 11.19 -16.07
C TYR A 12 -6.61 11.33 -16.81
N ILE A 13 -6.05 12.54 -16.87
CA ILE A 13 -4.73 12.77 -17.46
C ILE A 13 -3.68 12.00 -16.67
N LEU A 14 -3.68 12.11 -15.33
CA LEU A 14 -2.77 11.37 -14.48
C LEU A 14 -2.93 9.85 -14.62
N TYR A 15 -4.17 9.37 -14.71
CA TYR A 15 -4.42 7.95 -14.95
C TYR A 15 -3.77 7.48 -16.26
N VAL A 16 -3.97 8.20 -17.35
CA VAL A 16 -3.40 7.85 -18.67
C VAL A 16 -1.87 7.90 -18.62
N VAL A 17 -1.30 8.97 -18.06
CA VAL A 17 0.16 9.12 -17.94
C VAL A 17 0.76 8.00 -17.10
N ILE A 18 0.23 7.76 -15.90
CA ILE A 18 0.73 6.71 -15.00
C ILE A 18 0.54 5.32 -15.64
N PHE A 19 -0.59 5.10 -16.31
CA PHE A 19 -0.87 3.84 -16.97
C PHE A 19 0.19 3.53 -18.04
N PHE A 20 0.44 4.42 -18.99
CA PHE A 20 1.43 4.19 -20.04
C PHE A 20 2.86 4.20 -19.51
N TRP A 21 3.16 5.04 -18.52
CA TRP A 21 4.44 5.03 -17.83
C TRP A 21 4.74 3.65 -17.22
N CYS A 22 3.84 3.15 -16.40
CA CYS A 22 4.01 1.86 -15.73
C CYS A 22 3.86 0.67 -16.69
N TRP A 23 3.05 0.80 -17.74
CA TRP A 23 2.92 -0.24 -18.79
C TRP A 23 4.23 -0.48 -19.54
N SER A 24 5.02 0.58 -19.74
CA SER A 24 6.35 0.46 -20.38
C SER A 24 7.37 -0.30 -19.53
N ILE A 25 7.11 -0.46 -18.22
CA ILE A 25 8.00 -1.13 -17.28
C ILE A 25 7.83 -2.64 -17.37
N ARG A 26 8.93 -3.37 -17.51
CA ARG A 26 8.91 -4.82 -17.58
C ARG A 26 8.94 -5.45 -16.19
N LYS A 27 7.93 -6.26 -15.85
CA LYS A 27 7.93 -7.03 -14.59
C LYS A 27 8.88 -8.22 -14.73
N SER A 28 9.72 -8.43 -13.70
CA SER A 28 10.52 -9.66 -13.56
C SER A 28 9.59 -10.86 -13.31
N PRO A 29 9.83 -12.03 -13.93
CA PRO A 29 8.97 -13.21 -13.81
C PRO A 29 9.12 -13.97 -12.48
N LYS A 30 10.00 -13.55 -11.58
CA LYS A 30 10.21 -14.25 -10.30
C LYS A 30 8.98 -14.12 -9.41
N LYS A 31 8.32 -15.23 -9.17
CA LYS A 31 7.19 -15.38 -8.24
C LYS A 31 7.64 -16.08 -6.95
N ASN A 32 6.87 -15.93 -5.89
CA ASN A 32 6.99 -16.69 -4.66
C ASN A 32 5.61 -17.09 -4.14
N GLU A 33 5.56 -18.00 -3.16
CA GLU A 33 4.32 -18.53 -2.58
C GLU A 33 3.39 -17.42 -2.04
N ALA A 34 3.96 -16.37 -1.44
CA ALA A 34 3.18 -15.25 -0.93
C ALA A 34 2.52 -14.44 -2.07
N GLU A 35 3.16 -14.34 -3.26
CA GLU A 35 2.52 -13.75 -4.43
C GLU A 35 1.33 -14.60 -4.90
N ASP A 36 1.50 -15.93 -4.93
CA ASP A 36 0.43 -16.84 -5.34
C ASP A 36 -0.75 -16.78 -4.35
N TYR A 37 -0.49 -16.68 -3.04
CA TYR A 37 -1.52 -16.44 -2.03
C TYR A 37 -2.27 -15.13 -2.27
N VAL A 38 -1.58 -14.03 -2.53
CA VAL A 38 -2.19 -12.73 -2.86
C VAL A 38 -3.00 -12.80 -4.16
N GLN A 39 -2.54 -13.56 -5.14
CA GLN A 39 -3.23 -13.71 -6.43
C GLN A 39 -4.44 -14.64 -6.35
N SER A 40 -4.43 -15.65 -5.48
CA SER A 40 -5.55 -16.59 -5.29
C SER A 40 -6.83 -15.92 -4.79
N ARG A 41 -6.72 -14.69 -4.27
CA ARG A 41 -7.83 -13.94 -3.65
C ARG A 41 -8.51 -14.68 -2.51
N SER A 42 -7.80 -15.60 -1.84
CA SER A 42 -8.30 -16.36 -0.71
C SER A 42 -8.13 -15.56 0.59
N GLY A 43 -9.14 -15.59 1.44
CA GLY A 43 -9.09 -15.01 2.79
C GLY A 43 -8.94 -13.48 2.84
N ASN A 44 -8.91 -12.98 4.05
CA ASN A 44 -8.62 -11.59 4.38
C ASN A 44 -7.13 -11.44 4.73
N TYR A 45 -6.53 -10.37 4.32
CA TYR A 45 -5.16 -10.00 4.69
C TYR A 45 -4.92 -8.51 4.52
N ILE A 46 -3.82 -8.04 5.09
CA ILE A 46 -3.37 -6.66 5.03
C ILE A 46 -2.07 -6.61 4.24
N LEU A 47 -2.08 -6.07 3.04
CA LEU A 47 -0.84 -5.74 2.34
C LEU A 47 -0.19 -4.53 2.97
N THR A 48 1.09 -4.64 3.29
CA THR A 48 1.87 -3.57 3.90
C THR A 48 3.07 -3.22 3.01
N LEU A 49 3.31 -1.92 2.87
CA LEU A 49 4.40 -1.39 2.05
C LEU A 49 4.90 -0.05 2.60
N TRP A 50 6.10 0.36 2.22
CA TRP A 50 6.63 1.68 2.51
C TRP A 50 6.01 2.78 1.63
N HIS A 51 5.79 3.97 2.18
CA HIS A 51 5.23 5.11 1.44
C HIS A 51 6.06 5.43 0.19
N GLY A 52 7.38 5.45 0.31
CA GLY A 52 8.28 5.71 -0.82
C GLY A 52 8.25 4.65 -1.93
N ARG A 53 7.54 3.54 -1.75
CA ARG A 53 7.42 2.43 -2.73
C ARG A 53 6.01 2.25 -3.30
N ILE A 54 5.16 3.26 -3.21
CA ILE A 54 3.76 3.15 -3.66
C ILE A 54 3.64 3.11 -5.19
N PHE A 55 4.42 3.89 -5.92
CA PHE A 55 4.15 4.25 -7.32
C PHE A 55 3.86 3.05 -8.24
N TYR A 56 4.81 2.13 -8.35
CA TYR A 56 4.63 0.98 -9.22
C TYR A 56 3.69 -0.09 -8.64
N LEU A 57 3.65 -0.23 -7.30
CA LEU A 57 2.74 -1.16 -6.65
C LEU A 57 1.28 -0.76 -6.84
N PHE A 58 1.00 0.54 -6.87
CA PHE A 58 -0.33 1.07 -7.17
C PHE A 58 -0.81 0.69 -8.58
N TYR A 59 0.09 0.68 -9.57
CA TYR A 59 -0.22 0.17 -10.90
C TYR A 59 -0.28 -1.37 -10.94
N HIS A 60 0.64 -2.04 -10.25
CA HIS A 60 0.73 -3.51 -10.26
C HIS A 60 -0.54 -4.19 -9.74
N LEU A 61 -1.10 -3.66 -8.65
CA LEU A 61 -2.30 -4.19 -8.02
C LEU A 61 -3.61 -3.64 -8.62
N ARG A 62 -3.56 -2.91 -9.72
CA ARG A 62 -4.76 -2.33 -10.36
C ARG A 62 -5.79 -3.40 -10.74
N ARG A 63 -7.06 -2.97 -10.94
CA ARG A 63 -8.20 -3.84 -11.25
C ARG A 63 -8.51 -4.87 -10.14
N ARG A 64 -8.19 -4.49 -8.91
CA ARG A 64 -8.43 -5.27 -7.70
C ARG A 64 -9.39 -4.51 -6.79
N SER A 65 -10.69 -4.58 -7.13
CA SER A 65 -11.76 -3.93 -6.33
C SER A 65 -11.92 -4.55 -4.94
N ASP A 66 -11.35 -5.72 -4.74
CA ASP A 66 -11.24 -6.41 -3.45
C ASP A 66 -10.19 -5.77 -2.51
N PHE A 67 -9.33 -4.87 -3.02
CA PHE A 67 -8.44 -4.06 -2.20
C PHE A 67 -9.05 -2.70 -1.86
N HIS A 68 -9.02 -2.37 -0.58
CA HIS A 68 -9.47 -1.10 -0.05
C HIS A 68 -8.29 -0.23 0.38
N LEU A 69 -8.31 1.02 -0.07
CA LEU A 69 -7.32 2.04 0.27
C LEU A 69 -7.94 3.07 1.21
N LEU A 70 -7.27 3.35 2.32
CA LEU A 70 -7.63 4.46 3.20
C LEU A 70 -6.99 5.75 2.70
N ILE A 71 -7.79 6.70 2.25
CA ILE A 71 -7.33 7.96 1.70
C ILE A 71 -7.91 9.13 2.48
N SER A 72 -7.03 10.08 2.88
CA SER A 72 -7.41 11.21 3.72
C SER A 72 -8.46 12.12 3.04
N PRO A 73 -9.38 12.75 3.81
CA PRO A 73 -10.36 13.69 3.28
C PRO A 73 -9.73 15.08 3.09
N SER A 74 -8.77 15.21 2.20
CA SER A 74 -8.10 16.44 1.80
C SER A 74 -8.27 16.66 0.30
N VAL A 75 -7.94 17.86 -0.20
CA VAL A 75 -8.00 18.17 -1.64
C VAL A 75 -7.10 17.22 -2.45
N ASP A 76 -5.88 17.00 -1.98
CA ASP A 76 -4.97 16.03 -2.62
C ASP A 76 -5.49 14.61 -2.51
N GLY A 77 -6.12 14.27 -1.37
CA GLY A 77 -6.80 13.00 -1.17
C GLY A 77 -8.01 12.81 -2.08
N ASP A 78 -8.70 13.88 -2.50
CA ASP A 78 -9.81 13.78 -3.47
C ASP A 78 -9.29 13.39 -4.85
N LEU A 79 -8.18 13.98 -5.27
CA LEU A 79 -7.51 13.61 -6.51
C LEU A 79 -7.03 12.14 -6.47
N LEU A 80 -6.34 11.77 -5.40
CA LEU A 80 -5.83 10.40 -5.22
C LEU A 80 -6.98 9.38 -5.14
N ALA A 81 -8.09 9.72 -4.49
CA ALA A 81 -9.26 8.84 -4.41
C ALA A 81 -9.92 8.59 -5.77
N LYS A 82 -9.99 9.62 -6.63
CA LYS A 82 -10.46 9.45 -8.01
C LYS A 82 -9.53 8.59 -8.82
N LEU A 83 -8.22 8.87 -8.75
CA LEU A 83 -7.20 8.07 -9.42
C LEU A 83 -7.24 6.60 -8.97
N ALA A 84 -7.38 6.35 -7.67
CA ALA A 84 -7.50 5.00 -7.13
C ALA A 84 -8.72 4.26 -7.69
N ARG A 85 -9.88 4.92 -7.78
CA ARG A 85 -11.08 4.32 -8.39
C ARG A 85 -10.90 4.05 -9.88
N LEU A 86 -10.24 4.93 -10.63
CA LEU A 86 -9.89 4.71 -12.04
C LEU A 86 -8.94 3.52 -12.21
N MET A 87 -8.04 3.30 -11.25
CA MET A 87 -7.18 2.11 -11.22
C MET A 87 -7.92 0.83 -10.78
N GLY A 88 -9.19 0.93 -10.33
CA GLY A 88 -10.04 -0.20 -9.97
C GLY A 88 -9.95 -0.62 -8.50
N TYR A 89 -9.54 0.28 -7.61
CA TYR A 89 -9.54 0.07 -6.16
C TYR A 89 -10.86 0.52 -5.51
N SER A 90 -11.20 -0.11 -4.41
CA SER A 90 -12.17 0.42 -3.45
C SER A 90 -11.52 1.47 -2.53
N VAL A 91 -12.22 2.56 -2.25
CA VAL A 91 -11.67 3.69 -1.49
C VAL A 91 -12.52 4.00 -0.28
N ILE A 92 -11.87 4.05 0.88
CA ILE A 92 -12.43 4.52 2.14
C ILE A 92 -11.88 5.93 2.38
N ARG A 93 -12.79 6.88 2.69
CA ARG A 93 -12.40 8.24 3.06
C ARG A 93 -12.25 8.33 4.56
N GLY A 94 -11.05 8.62 5.02
CA GLY A 94 -10.76 8.73 6.45
C GLY A 94 -9.34 9.20 6.70
N SER A 95 -9.04 9.55 7.94
CA SER A 95 -7.69 9.93 8.34
C SER A 95 -7.33 9.26 9.65
N THR A 96 -6.04 9.01 9.86
CA THR A 96 -5.48 8.48 11.10
C THR A 96 -5.53 9.46 12.26
N PHE A 97 -5.85 10.75 12.04
CA PHE A 97 -5.78 11.77 13.08
C PHE A 97 -7.16 12.27 13.55
N LYS A 98 -8.00 12.82 12.68
CA LYS A 98 -9.26 13.48 13.09
C LYS A 98 -10.48 12.55 13.16
N LYS A 99 -10.45 11.41 12.49
CA LYS A 99 -11.51 10.38 12.45
C LYS A 99 -10.91 8.97 12.53
N ALA A 100 -9.81 8.81 13.26
CA ALA A 100 -9.11 7.54 13.40
C ALA A 100 -10.04 6.38 13.77
N ILE A 101 -10.89 6.58 14.78
CA ILE A 101 -11.80 5.55 15.27
C ILE A 101 -12.79 5.08 14.18
N SER A 102 -13.40 6.01 13.44
CA SER A 102 -14.37 5.64 12.39
C SER A 102 -13.70 4.95 11.20
N SER A 103 -12.50 5.40 10.82
CA SER A 103 -11.71 4.80 9.75
C SER A 103 -11.26 3.39 10.13
N THR A 104 -10.75 3.20 11.33
CA THR A 104 -10.34 1.89 11.86
C THR A 104 -11.51 0.92 11.91
N ARG A 105 -12.68 1.35 12.39
CA ARG A 105 -13.91 0.53 12.38
C ARG A 105 -14.29 0.09 10.95
N SER A 106 -14.15 0.98 9.97
CA SER A 106 -14.43 0.65 8.57
C SER A 106 -13.47 -0.40 8.02
N LEU A 107 -12.16 -0.27 8.31
CA LEU A 107 -11.15 -1.26 7.92
C LEU A 107 -11.39 -2.63 8.57
N ILE A 108 -11.70 -2.64 9.88
CA ILE A 108 -12.05 -3.88 10.60
C ILE A 108 -13.27 -4.55 9.97
N LYS A 109 -14.31 -3.79 9.63
CA LYS A 109 -15.53 -4.32 9.01
C LYS A 109 -15.24 -4.96 7.65
N ILE A 110 -14.37 -4.37 6.85
CA ILE A 110 -13.95 -4.88 5.54
C ILE A 110 -13.19 -6.20 5.69
N LEU A 111 -12.18 -6.24 6.55
CA LEU A 111 -11.42 -7.46 6.82
C LEU A 111 -12.31 -8.60 7.36
N LYS A 112 -13.27 -8.29 8.24
CA LYS A 112 -14.25 -9.29 8.75
C LYS A 112 -15.22 -9.80 7.68
N ARG A 113 -15.35 -9.13 6.54
CA ARG A 113 -16.12 -9.60 5.37
C ARG A 113 -15.31 -10.47 4.42
N GLY A 114 -14.04 -10.74 4.75
CA GLY A 114 -13.13 -11.51 3.89
C GLY A 114 -12.48 -10.68 2.78
N GLU A 115 -12.62 -9.35 2.83
CA GLU A 115 -11.98 -8.43 1.89
C GLU A 115 -10.58 -8.04 2.38
N ARG A 116 -9.84 -7.27 1.59
CA ARG A 116 -8.41 -6.96 1.81
C ARG A 116 -8.18 -5.46 1.87
N ILE A 117 -7.17 -5.07 2.61
CA ILE A 117 -6.75 -3.68 2.69
C ILE A 117 -5.28 -3.51 2.36
N ILE A 118 -4.92 -2.33 1.90
CA ILE A 118 -3.53 -1.92 1.73
C ILE A 118 -3.23 -0.83 2.75
N ILE A 119 -2.22 -1.04 3.57
CA ILE A 119 -1.77 -0.08 4.58
C ILE A 119 -0.33 0.32 4.29
N ILE A 120 -0.09 1.63 4.29
CA ILE A 120 1.24 2.21 4.23
C ILE A 120 1.84 2.12 5.63
N ALA A 121 2.88 1.30 5.79
CA ALA A 121 3.39 0.91 7.10
C ALA A 121 4.00 2.08 7.90
N ASP A 122 4.68 3.01 7.24
CA ASP A 122 5.25 4.22 7.84
C ASP A 122 4.28 5.42 7.83
N GLY A 123 3.04 5.21 7.35
CA GLY A 123 2.03 6.26 7.30
C GLY A 123 2.33 7.36 6.28
N SER A 124 1.51 8.43 6.30
CA SER A 124 1.63 9.54 5.36
C SER A 124 2.57 10.67 5.80
N ARG A 125 3.12 10.58 7.01
CA ARG A 125 3.97 11.60 7.63
C ARG A 125 5.28 11.04 8.19
N GLY A 126 5.48 9.73 8.11
CA GLY A 126 6.64 9.07 8.66
C GLY A 126 6.63 8.91 10.19
N PRO A 127 7.78 8.69 10.78
CA PRO A 127 9.11 8.72 10.16
C PRO A 127 9.33 7.59 9.15
N ARG A 128 10.19 7.85 8.17
CA ARG A 128 10.53 6.92 7.09
C ARG A 128 11.03 5.59 7.64
N LEU A 129 10.54 4.47 7.04
CA LEU A 129 10.94 3.10 7.39
C LEU A 129 10.69 2.74 8.87
N LYS A 130 9.66 3.35 9.49
CA LYS A 130 9.20 3.03 10.84
C LYS A 130 7.74 2.61 10.82
N VAL A 131 7.49 1.38 11.22
CA VAL A 131 6.14 0.80 11.21
C VAL A 131 5.28 1.46 12.29
N GLN A 132 4.10 1.93 11.89
CA GLN A 132 3.10 2.47 12.81
C GLN A 132 2.28 1.33 13.44
N SER A 133 1.98 1.43 14.73
CA SER A 133 1.27 0.37 15.49
C SER A 133 -0.14 0.05 14.96
N GLY A 134 -0.77 0.98 14.26
CA GLY A 134 -2.14 0.83 13.79
C GLY A 134 -2.38 -0.38 12.89
N CYS A 135 -1.43 -0.74 12.02
CA CYS A 135 -1.57 -1.93 11.16
C CYS A 135 -1.51 -3.22 11.98
N ILE A 136 -0.65 -3.28 13.02
CA ILE A 136 -0.53 -4.42 13.92
C ILE A 136 -1.80 -4.60 14.74
N GLN A 137 -2.35 -3.51 15.29
CA GLN A 137 -3.60 -3.54 16.05
C GLN A 137 -4.78 -4.03 15.22
N ILE A 138 -4.92 -3.53 13.98
CA ILE A 138 -5.98 -3.98 13.06
C ILE A 138 -5.80 -5.46 12.73
N ALA A 139 -4.59 -5.92 12.46
CA ALA A 139 -4.27 -7.32 12.19
C ALA A 139 -4.70 -8.23 13.35
N GLY A 140 -4.36 -7.87 14.59
CA GLY A 140 -4.74 -8.62 15.79
C GLY A 140 -6.25 -8.64 16.04
N ILE A 141 -6.94 -7.51 15.87
CA ILE A 141 -8.41 -7.44 16.05
C ILE A 141 -9.16 -8.32 15.02
N THR A 142 -8.61 -8.46 13.83
CA THR A 142 -9.31 -9.12 12.71
C THR A 142 -8.77 -10.51 12.39
N ASN A 143 -7.73 -10.97 13.07
CA ASN A 143 -6.98 -12.19 12.75
C ASN A 143 -6.54 -12.23 11.27
N SER A 144 -6.25 -11.05 10.69
CA SER A 144 -5.82 -10.92 9.31
C SER A 144 -4.30 -10.88 9.27
N PRO A 145 -3.60 -11.77 8.53
CA PRO A 145 -2.16 -11.71 8.42
C PRO A 145 -1.71 -10.43 7.71
N LEU A 146 -0.54 -9.93 8.11
CA LEU A 146 0.17 -8.88 7.40
C LEU A 146 1.05 -9.52 6.33
N ILE A 147 1.04 -8.97 5.13
CA ILE A 147 1.91 -9.41 4.03
C ILE A 147 2.77 -8.23 3.61
N PRO A 148 4.08 -8.25 3.93
CA PRO A 148 5.01 -7.23 3.47
C PRO A 148 5.16 -7.29 1.95
N MET A 149 5.19 -6.12 1.30
CA MET A 149 5.36 -6.04 -0.15
C MET A 149 6.25 -4.86 -0.53
N THR A 150 7.11 -5.06 -1.53
CA THR A 150 7.94 -3.98 -2.08
C THR A 150 8.23 -4.20 -3.55
N TYR A 151 8.89 -3.23 -4.18
CA TYR A 151 9.52 -3.41 -5.47
C TYR A 151 10.90 -2.76 -5.52
N GLY A 152 11.77 -3.32 -6.33
CA GLY A 152 12.99 -2.68 -6.79
C GLY A 152 12.96 -2.47 -8.31
N THR A 153 13.83 -1.62 -8.81
CA THR A 153 13.89 -1.30 -10.24
C THR A 153 15.32 -1.03 -10.70
N THR A 154 15.63 -1.44 -11.92
CA THR A 154 16.98 -1.26 -12.49
C THR A 154 17.36 0.19 -12.77
N ARG A 155 16.36 1.07 -12.98
CA ARG A 155 16.58 2.50 -13.23
C ARG A 155 15.49 3.29 -12.51
N LYS A 156 15.89 4.24 -11.66
CA LYS A 156 14.98 5.01 -10.81
C LYS A 156 15.41 6.46 -10.69
N ILE A 157 14.42 7.30 -10.35
CA ILE A 157 14.63 8.60 -9.72
C ILE A 157 14.18 8.46 -8.27
N GLU A 158 15.02 8.85 -7.34
CA GLU A 158 14.67 8.95 -5.93
C GLU A 158 14.49 10.43 -5.59
N LEU A 159 13.28 10.79 -5.14
CA LEU A 159 12.98 12.18 -4.83
C LEU A 159 13.56 12.57 -3.47
N GLY A 160 13.94 13.83 -3.30
CA GLY A 160 14.43 14.38 -2.03
C GLY A 160 13.33 14.62 -0.98
N THR A 161 12.25 13.83 -1.00
CA THR A 161 11.14 13.86 -0.03
C THR A 161 11.48 13.09 1.24
N TRP A 162 10.70 13.28 2.32
CA TRP A 162 10.91 12.61 3.60
C TRP A 162 10.95 11.08 3.49
N ASP A 163 10.19 10.50 2.54
CA ASP A 163 10.05 9.06 2.27
C ASP A 163 11.02 8.54 1.20
N ARG A 164 11.79 9.44 0.57
CA ARG A 164 12.63 9.16 -0.59
C ARG A 164 11.85 8.38 -1.66
N PHE A 165 10.80 9.02 -2.15
CA PHE A 165 9.86 8.42 -3.08
C PHE A 165 10.55 7.94 -4.36
N VAL A 166 10.33 6.66 -4.69
CA VAL A 166 10.99 6.00 -5.83
C VAL A 166 10.08 6.01 -7.04
N LEU A 167 10.56 6.62 -8.12
CA LEU A 167 9.93 6.60 -9.43
C LEU A 167 10.77 5.71 -10.37
N PRO A 168 10.28 4.52 -10.76
CA PRO A 168 10.94 3.71 -11.77
C PRO A 168 10.88 4.44 -13.12
N LEU A 169 11.99 4.48 -13.84
CA LEU A 169 12.01 5.09 -15.17
C LEU A 169 11.23 4.24 -16.18
N PRO A 170 10.61 4.84 -17.21
CA PRO A 170 10.03 4.10 -18.32
C PRO A 170 11.03 3.11 -18.92
N PHE A 171 10.53 1.98 -19.40
CA PHE A 171 11.32 0.89 -20.00
C PHE A 171 12.32 0.22 -19.03
N SER A 172 12.28 0.53 -17.73
CA SER A 172 13.07 -0.19 -16.73
C SER A 172 12.50 -1.58 -16.45
N ARG A 173 13.25 -2.38 -15.69
CA ARG A 173 12.76 -3.67 -15.20
C ARG A 173 12.47 -3.57 -13.70
N CYS A 174 11.25 -3.91 -13.30
CA CYS A 174 10.84 -3.96 -11.89
C CYS A 174 10.73 -5.40 -11.40
N THR A 175 11.30 -5.65 -10.23
CA THR A 175 11.12 -6.89 -9.46
C THR A 175 10.21 -6.59 -8.30
N ILE A 176 9.10 -7.32 -8.18
CA ILE A 176 8.17 -7.23 -7.06
C ILE A 176 8.46 -8.39 -6.12
N LYS A 177 8.45 -8.12 -4.83
CA LYS A 177 8.62 -9.14 -3.81
C LYS A 177 7.57 -9.03 -2.72
N TYR A 178 7.09 -10.19 -2.30
CA TYR A 178 6.22 -10.36 -1.15
C TYR A 178 7.00 -11.10 -0.08
N GLY A 179 6.87 -10.68 1.17
CA GLY A 179 7.43 -11.38 2.32
C GLY A 179 6.50 -12.46 2.86
N ASN A 180 6.97 -13.19 3.83
CA ASN A 180 6.17 -14.18 4.52
C ASN A 180 5.00 -13.54 5.25
N LEU A 181 3.94 -14.32 5.46
CA LEU A 181 2.78 -13.90 6.23
C LEU A 181 3.17 -13.72 7.71
N ILE A 182 2.86 -12.55 8.26
CA ILE A 182 3.10 -12.24 9.67
C ILE A 182 1.75 -12.30 10.39
N SER A 183 1.59 -13.29 11.25
CA SER A 183 0.41 -13.44 12.10
C SER A 183 0.55 -12.61 13.37
N VAL A 184 -0.54 -11.96 13.77
CA VAL A 184 -0.64 -11.18 15.01
C VAL A 184 -1.66 -11.85 15.92
N PRO A 185 -1.32 -12.18 17.17
CA PRO A 185 -2.29 -12.75 18.12
C PRO A 185 -3.51 -11.84 18.32
N HIS A 186 -4.64 -12.45 18.67
CA HIS A 186 -5.84 -11.68 18.96
C HIS A 186 -5.64 -10.79 20.20
N GLN A 187 -6.06 -9.52 20.11
CA GLN A 187 -5.89 -8.53 21.19
C GLN A 187 -4.44 -8.43 21.72
N PRO A 188 -3.47 -8.09 20.86
CA PRO A 188 -2.06 -8.07 21.26
C PRO A 188 -1.83 -7.02 22.34
N ASN A 189 -1.04 -7.36 23.36
CA ASN A 189 -0.56 -6.40 24.34
C ASN A 189 0.55 -5.51 23.73
N GLU A 190 0.97 -4.50 24.46
CA GLU A 190 1.95 -3.51 23.99
C GLU A 190 3.28 -4.16 23.57
N LYS A 191 3.78 -5.12 24.35
CA LYS A 191 5.01 -5.87 24.04
C LYS A 191 4.90 -6.63 22.72
N ILE A 192 3.78 -7.31 22.46
CA ILE A 192 3.54 -8.03 21.23
C ILE A 192 3.41 -7.06 20.04
N ILE A 193 2.79 -5.89 20.24
CA ILE A 193 2.68 -4.86 19.22
C ILE A 193 4.08 -4.39 18.80
N GLU A 194 4.96 -4.07 19.75
CA GLU A 194 6.33 -3.65 19.47
C GLU A 194 7.15 -4.73 18.76
N GLU A 195 7.03 -5.98 19.21
CA GLU A 195 7.69 -7.12 18.57
C GLU A 195 7.25 -7.29 17.12
N LYS A 196 5.93 -7.25 16.86
CA LYS A 196 5.38 -7.40 15.51
C LYS A 196 5.63 -6.19 14.62
N GLN A 197 5.73 -4.98 15.18
CA GLN A 197 6.20 -3.80 14.44
C GLN A 197 7.63 -4.02 13.94
N LYS A 198 8.52 -4.49 14.81
CA LYS A 198 9.91 -4.75 14.47
C LYS A 198 10.04 -5.88 13.43
N GLU A 199 9.31 -6.98 13.58
CA GLU A 199 9.26 -8.07 12.62
C GLU A 199 8.83 -7.58 11.21
N LEU A 200 7.77 -6.79 11.14
CA LEU A 200 7.29 -6.21 9.89
C LEU A 200 8.28 -5.22 9.29
N GLU A 201 8.91 -4.37 10.12
CA GLU A 201 9.92 -3.41 9.71
C GLU A 201 11.15 -4.10 9.12
N GLU A 202 11.67 -5.13 9.79
CA GLU A 202 12.80 -5.93 9.33
C GLU A 202 12.47 -6.65 8.01
N SER A 203 11.28 -7.24 7.90
CA SER A 203 10.83 -7.90 6.67
C SER A 203 10.75 -6.93 5.48
N LEU A 204 10.11 -5.78 5.66
CA LEU A 204 9.99 -4.76 4.60
C LEU A 204 11.36 -4.20 4.19
N ASN A 205 12.27 -3.98 5.15
CA ASN A 205 13.62 -3.49 4.89
C ASN A 205 14.47 -4.54 4.15
N LEU A 206 14.41 -5.80 4.58
CA LEU A 206 15.13 -6.91 3.94
C LEU A 206 14.65 -7.08 2.49
N LEU A 207 13.34 -7.12 2.27
CA LEU A 207 12.78 -7.23 0.93
C LEU A 207 13.23 -6.06 0.03
N THR A 208 13.25 -4.84 0.57
CA THR A 208 13.68 -3.65 -0.17
C THR A 208 15.15 -3.76 -0.56
N LYS A 209 16.02 -4.16 0.36
CA LYS A 209 17.45 -4.37 0.10
C LYS A 209 17.72 -5.45 -0.95
N VAL A 210 16.94 -6.54 -0.93
CA VAL A 210 17.09 -7.66 -1.91
C VAL A 210 16.55 -7.26 -3.30
N CYS A 211 15.69 -6.24 -3.39
CA CYS A 211 15.15 -5.74 -4.66
C CYS A 211 16.01 -4.66 -5.31
N GLU A 212 16.89 -3.99 -4.57
CA GLU A 212 17.79 -2.95 -5.05
C GLU A 212 19.06 -3.52 -5.66
#